data_38a89821c6910ad68ec865e79eca7b86
#
_entry.id   38a89821c6910ad68ec865e79eca7b86
#
_cell.length_a   1.000
_cell.length_b   1.000
_cell.length_c   1.000
_cell.angle_alpha   90.00
_cell.angle_beta   90.00
_cell.angle_gamma   90.00
#
_symmetry.space_group_name_H-M   'P 1'
#
loop_
_entity.id
_entity.type
_entity.pdbx_description
1 polymer ?
#
loop_
_entity_poly.entity_id
_entity_poly.type
_entity_poly.pdbx_seq_one_letter_code
_entity_poly.pdbx_strand_id
1 'polypeptide(L)'
;MKDMGRTITAVSGLIVAAIMVAGTIVAPEGLAAQQRPATRPSVDIASAVAPALEWNPNDPRIGLGAGWMDAESAINGMELLAAIPRPDGFFNPSTPADGRFSNTDLAFQDNLLIQGNYNGFQMYDISNPADPTLAVSVVCPGGQGDVSVFGDLVVMSAQETRGRLDCGVEGVADSISAERMRGVRIFDVSDMNNPAQVAAVQSCRGSHTHTIVTDPADSENMYIYIQGTSRVRPGEELAGCSGGGPDDPNTALFRIEVVKVPLANPGAAEIVNMPRIFADEQGNLAGLWQGGDHGEGTQSSRMTNQCHDITAYPGIGLAGGACSGNGILLDISNPESPTRVAEVSDPNFAYWHSATFNNDGDVVVFTDEWGGGSAPRCRASDPAT
;
A
#
# COMPACT_ATOMS: atom_id res chain seq x y z
N MET A 1 -79.71 -6.37 5.37
CA MET A 1 -80.68 -7.42 5.69
C MET A 1 -79.89 -8.73 5.86
N LYS A 2 -79.99 -9.28 7.09
CA LYS A 2 -79.77 -10.67 7.54
C LYS A 2 -78.37 -11.24 7.35
N ASP A 3 -77.58 -11.38 8.30
CA ASP A 3 -77.73 -12.03 9.65
C ASP A 3 -77.24 -13.48 9.64
N MET A 4 -76.32 -13.68 10.58
CA MET A 4 -76.08 -14.90 11.36
C MET A 4 -75.51 -16.18 10.73
N GLY A 5 -74.48 -16.64 11.46
CA GLY A 5 -74.27 -18.03 11.69
C GLY A 5 -72.92 -18.43 12.26
N ARG A 6 -72.80 -18.39 13.57
CA ARG A 6 -71.72 -19.09 14.34
C ARG A 6 -71.74 -20.57 14.10
N THR A 7 -70.58 -21.19 14.05
CA THR A 7 -70.40 -22.51 14.70
C THR A 7 -68.96 -22.71 15.11
N ILE A 8 -68.74 -22.88 16.40
CA ILE A 8 -67.57 -23.32 17.09
C ILE A 8 -67.50 -24.82 17.01
N THR A 9 -66.42 -25.42 16.65
CA THR A 9 -66.14 -26.82 17.01
C THR A 9 -64.73 -26.95 17.49
N ALA A 10 -64.53 -27.23 18.74
CA ALA A 10 -63.32 -27.63 19.40
C ALA A 10 -63.06 -29.12 19.17
N VAL A 11 -61.82 -29.48 18.83
CA VAL A 11 -61.36 -30.89 19.02
C VAL A 11 -59.92 -30.84 19.51
N SER A 12 -59.76 -31.18 20.76
CA SER A 12 -58.81 -32.08 21.44
C SER A 12 -57.33 -32.10 20.91
N GLY A 13 -56.42 -31.56 21.62
CA GLY A 13 -55.40 -32.12 22.49
C GLY A 13 -54.52 -33.22 21.91
N LEU A 14 -53.28 -32.83 21.61
CA LEU A 14 -52.11 -33.72 21.66
C LEU A 14 -51.02 -33.03 22.47
N ILE A 15 -50.83 -33.54 23.70
CA ILE A 15 -49.67 -33.14 24.54
C ILE A 15 -48.47 -33.87 23.99
N VAL A 16 -47.54 -33.08 23.33
CA VAL A 16 -46.21 -33.56 23.04
C VAL A 16 -45.33 -33.11 24.21
N ALA A 17 -44.91 -34.06 25.03
CA ALA A 17 -43.91 -33.83 26.07
C ALA A 17 -42.58 -33.53 25.42
N ALA A 18 -42.14 -32.25 25.45
CA ALA A 18 -40.78 -31.87 25.09
C ALA A 18 -39.85 -32.27 26.26
N ILE A 19 -39.06 -33.31 26.06
CA ILE A 19 -37.93 -33.64 26.93
C ILE A 19 -36.88 -32.53 26.71
N MET A 20 -36.76 -31.59 27.65
CA MET A 20 -35.63 -30.69 27.71
C MET A 20 -34.40 -31.47 28.20
N VAL A 21 -33.54 -31.84 27.27
CA VAL A 21 -32.18 -32.23 27.60
C VAL A 21 -31.41 -30.92 27.88
N ALA A 22 -31.18 -30.64 29.16
CA ALA A 22 -30.27 -29.59 29.58
C ALA A 22 -28.84 -30.02 29.23
N GLY A 23 -28.43 -29.76 27.98
CA GLY A 23 -27.04 -29.79 27.60
C GLY A 23 -26.35 -28.56 28.22
N THR A 24 -25.52 -28.77 29.21
CA THR A 24 -24.57 -27.76 29.67
C THR A 24 -23.65 -27.43 28.50
N ILE A 25 -23.92 -26.30 27.85
CA ILE A 25 -22.94 -25.68 26.94
C ILE A 25 -21.79 -25.19 27.83
N VAL A 26 -20.72 -25.97 27.89
CA VAL A 26 -19.43 -25.46 28.38
C VAL A 26 -18.96 -24.44 27.33
N ALA A 27 -19.18 -23.17 27.63
CA ALA A 27 -18.55 -22.11 26.87
C ALA A 27 -17.03 -22.37 26.95
N PRO A 28 -16.29 -22.27 25.83
CA PRO A 28 -14.84 -22.27 25.92
C PRO A 28 -14.43 -21.11 26.82
N GLU A 29 -13.64 -21.43 27.85
CA GLU A 29 -13.05 -20.40 28.72
C GLU A 29 -12.41 -19.36 27.82
N GLY A 30 -12.96 -18.13 27.89
CA GLY A 30 -12.41 -17.01 27.15
C GLY A 30 -10.93 -16.94 27.43
N LEU A 31 -10.11 -16.85 26.40
CA LEU A 31 -8.74 -16.43 26.48
C LEU A 31 -8.77 -15.11 27.27
N ALA A 32 -8.47 -15.21 28.56
CA ALA A 32 -8.28 -14.03 29.40
C ALA A 32 -7.19 -13.23 28.70
N ALA A 33 -7.56 -12.05 28.21
CA ALA A 33 -6.60 -11.09 27.72
C ALA A 33 -5.57 -10.93 28.82
N GLN A 34 -4.39 -11.49 28.65
CA GLN A 34 -3.28 -11.27 29.55
C GLN A 34 -3.06 -9.77 29.58
N GLN A 35 -3.44 -9.14 30.69
CA GLN A 35 -3.10 -7.75 30.94
C GLN A 35 -1.58 -7.68 30.91
N ARG A 36 -1.04 -7.18 29.79
CA ARG A 36 0.38 -6.84 29.66
C ARG A 36 0.70 -5.85 30.78
N PRO A 37 1.83 -6.00 31.49
CA PRO A 37 2.24 -5.01 32.47
C PRO A 37 2.33 -3.64 31.77
N ALA A 38 1.67 -2.65 32.32
CA ALA A 38 1.51 -1.31 31.77
C ALA A 38 2.80 -0.45 31.73
N THR A 39 3.95 -1.04 31.98
CA THR A 39 5.24 -0.37 31.91
C THR A 39 6.22 -1.23 31.14
N ARG A 40 6.29 -1.00 29.80
CA ARG A 40 7.58 -1.25 29.13
C ARG A 40 8.60 -0.33 29.80
N PRO A 41 9.82 -0.82 30.13
CA PRO A 41 10.89 0.09 30.50
C PRO A 41 11.04 1.06 29.32
N SER A 42 10.92 2.36 29.59
CA SER A 42 11.29 3.38 28.62
C SER A 42 12.75 3.11 28.26
N VAL A 43 12.99 2.62 27.06
CA VAL A 43 14.36 2.62 26.51
C VAL A 43 14.69 4.10 26.37
N ASP A 44 15.65 4.55 27.14
CA ASP A 44 16.19 5.90 26.99
C ASP A 44 16.94 5.96 25.65
N ILE A 45 16.21 6.37 24.61
CA ILE A 45 16.75 6.49 23.24
C ILE A 45 17.90 7.51 23.21
N ALA A 46 17.91 8.46 24.14
CA ALA A 46 19.03 9.42 24.28
C ALA A 46 20.35 8.76 24.70
N SER A 47 20.31 7.56 25.31
CA SER A 47 21.53 6.81 25.67
C SER A 47 21.93 5.76 24.64
N ALA A 48 21.11 5.50 23.61
CA ALA A 48 21.40 4.63 22.49
C ALA A 48 21.96 5.40 21.29
N VAL A 49 22.76 6.44 21.54
CA VAL A 49 23.58 7.05 20.48
C VAL A 49 24.51 5.94 20.00
N ALA A 50 24.28 5.45 18.78
CA ALA A 50 25.23 4.56 18.14
C ALA A 50 26.60 5.24 18.24
N PRO A 51 27.65 4.54 18.68
CA PRO A 51 28.99 5.12 18.73
C PRO A 51 29.28 5.73 17.37
N ALA A 52 29.71 6.96 17.32
CA ALA A 52 30.09 7.62 16.08
C ALA A 52 30.94 6.64 15.29
N LEU A 53 30.49 6.29 14.07
CA LEU A 53 31.20 5.35 13.21
C LEU A 53 32.60 5.88 13.05
N GLU A 54 33.58 5.26 13.72
CA GLU A 54 34.97 5.63 13.54
C GLU A 54 35.34 5.38 12.07
N TRP A 55 35.87 6.39 11.41
CA TRP A 55 36.35 6.27 10.06
C TRP A 55 37.34 5.12 9.97
N ASN A 56 37.01 4.07 9.22
CA ASN A 56 37.88 2.96 8.95
C ASN A 56 38.48 3.12 7.54
N PRO A 57 39.77 3.48 7.41
CA PRO A 57 40.40 3.63 6.10
C PRO A 57 40.49 2.32 5.30
N ASN A 58 40.25 1.18 5.95
CA ASN A 58 40.24 -0.15 5.35
C ASN A 58 38.82 -0.66 5.07
N ASP A 59 37.81 0.20 5.14
CA ASP A 59 36.43 -0.19 4.79
C ASP A 59 36.39 -0.64 3.32
N PRO A 60 35.93 -1.87 3.03
CA PRO A 60 35.95 -2.42 1.67
C PRO A 60 35.06 -1.64 0.68
N ARG A 61 34.23 -0.70 1.16
CA ARG A 61 33.41 0.17 0.32
C ARG A 61 34.16 1.39 -0.21
N ILE A 62 35.37 1.67 0.31
CA ILE A 62 36.16 2.82 -0.09
C ILE A 62 36.90 2.52 -1.39
N GLY A 63 36.76 3.41 -2.37
CA GLY A 63 37.47 3.33 -3.64
C GLY A 63 36.87 2.38 -4.66
N LEU A 64 35.65 1.88 -4.42
CA LEU A 64 34.96 1.09 -5.43
C LEU A 64 34.78 1.86 -6.73
N GLY A 65 35.11 1.21 -7.85
CA GLY A 65 34.91 1.73 -9.19
C GLY A 65 33.43 1.86 -9.55
N ALA A 66 33.06 3.03 -10.11
CA ALA A 66 31.73 3.19 -10.68
C ALA A 66 31.64 2.50 -12.06
N GLY A 67 30.47 1.94 -12.37
CA GLY A 67 30.17 1.31 -13.66
C GLY A 67 28.68 1.21 -13.90
N TRP A 68 28.27 1.08 -15.18
CA TRP A 68 26.84 0.92 -15.49
C TRP A 68 26.35 -0.51 -15.23
N MET A 69 27.11 -1.51 -15.71
CA MET A 69 26.82 -2.93 -15.52
C MET A 69 27.97 -3.68 -14.86
N ASP A 70 29.03 -2.98 -14.58
CA ASP A 70 30.34 -3.48 -14.14
C ASP A 70 30.89 -2.69 -12.93
N ALA A 71 30.00 -2.04 -12.17
CA ALA A 71 30.36 -1.38 -10.93
C ALA A 71 30.98 -2.40 -9.94
N GLU A 72 32.09 -2.02 -9.31
CA GLU A 72 32.68 -2.84 -8.26
C GLU A 72 31.76 -2.93 -7.02
N SER A 73 31.84 -4.02 -6.29
CA SER A 73 30.98 -4.27 -5.15
C SER A 73 31.78 -4.71 -3.91
N ALA A 74 31.27 -4.34 -2.74
CA ALA A 74 31.70 -4.88 -1.46
C ALA A 74 30.57 -5.69 -0.85
N ILE A 75 30.84 -6.95 -0.52
CA ILE A 75 29.84 -7.90 -0.02
C ILE A 75 30.36 -8.49 1.30
N ASN A 76 29.47 -8.56 2.30
CA ASN A 76 29.75 -9.19 3.57
C ASN A 76 28.52 -9.99 4.05
N GLY A 77 28.68 -11.27 4.27
CA GLY A 77 27.62 -12.16 4.74
C GLY A 77 26.55 -12.53 3.71
N MET A 78 26.75 -12.16 2.43
CA MET A 78 25.88 -12.49 1.30
C MET A 78 26.73 -12.91 0.10
N GLU A 79 26.07 -13.44 -0.92
CA GLU A 79 26.65 -13.76 -2.22
C GLU A 79 25.72 -13.20 -3.32
N LEU A 80 26.30 -12.55 -4.34
CA LEU A 80 25.57 -12.15 -5.52
C LEU A 80 25.41 -13.38 -6.43
N LEU A 81 24.20 -13.92 -6.52
CA LEU A 81 23.91 -15.11 -7.32
C LEU A 81 23.74 -14.80 -8.80
N ALA A 82 23.03 -13.70 -9.14
CA ALA A 82 22.78 -13.33 -10.52
C ALA A 82 22.60 -11.81 -10.65
N ALA A 83 22.87 -11.27 -11.83
CA ALA A 83 22.54 -9.93 -12.26
C ALA A 83 21.98 -9.99 -13.67
N ILE A 84 20.73 -9.60 -13.87
CA ILE A 84 20.04 -9.68 -15.15
C ILE A 84 19.88 -8.28 -15.75
N PRO A 85 20.30 -8.06 -17.00
CA PRO A 85 20.07 -6.78 -17.66
C PRO A 85 18.57 -6.55 -17.91
N ARG A 86 18.16 -5.28 -17.90
CA ARG A 86 16.78 -4.91 -18.23
C ARG A 86 16.45 -5.31 -19.66
N PRO A 87 15.24 -5.85 -19.92
CA PRO A 87 14.85 -6.22 -21.26
C PRO A 87 14.54 -5.00 -22.14
N ASP A 88 14.34 -5.24 -23.43
CA ASP A 88 13.91 -4.22 -24.38
C ASP A 88 12.62 -3.53 -23.90
N GLY A 89 12.56 -2.20 -24.10
CA GLY A 89 11.44 -1.39 -23.61
C GLY A 89 11.58 -0.93 -22.16
N PHE A 90 12.57 -1.41 -21.41
CA PHE A 90 12.78 -1.08 -20.00
C PHE A 90 14.10 -0.38 -19.73
N PHE A 91 14.76 0.07 -20.76
CA PHE A 91 15.90 0.96 -20.61
C PHE A 91 16.13 1.76 -21.90
N ASN A 92 16.79 2.93 -21.76
CA ASN A 92 17.18 3.78 -22.88
C ASN A 92 18.69 3.67 -23.10
N PRO A 93 19.15 2.98 -24.17
CA PRO A 93 20.59 2.81 -24.40
C PRO A 93 21.33 4.12 -24.69
N SER A 94 20.61 5.15 -25.18
CA SER A 94 21.19 6.48 -25.44
C SER A 94 21.30 7.34 -24.17
N THR A 95 20.51 7.03 -23.14
CA THR A 95 20.51 7.73 -21.85
C THR A 95 20.23 6.69 -20.75
N PRO A 96 21.24 5.91 -20.33
CA PRO A 96 21.04 4.80 -19.39
C PRO A 96 20.44 5.21 -18.05
N ALA A 97 20.65 6.46 -17.61
CA ALA A 97 20.10 7.02 -16.39
C ALA A 97 18.71 7.68 -16.57
N ASP A 98 18.01 7.40 -17.66
CA ASP A 98 16.65 7.91 -17.91
C ASP A 98 15.67 7.37 -16.85
N GLY A 99 15.22 8.26 -15.94
CA GLY A 99 14.33 7.91 -14.84
C GLY A 99 12.98 7.31 -15.27
N ARG A 100 12.59 7.52 -16.54
CA ARG A 100 11.36 6.90 -17.07
C ARG A 100 11.42 5.37 -17.15
N PHE A 101 12.58 4.78 -16.96
CA PHE A 101 12.82 3.35 -16.96
C PHE A 101 13.37 2.85 -15.61
N SER A 102 13.18 3.61 -14.54
CA SER A 102 13.60 3.17 -13.21
C SER A 102 12.79 1.93 -12.80
N ASN A 103 13.49 0.91 -12.30
CA ASN A 103 12.83 -0.18 -11.59
C ASN A 103 12.31 0.35 -10.25
N THR A 104 11.23 -0.24 -9.79
CA THR A 104 10.53 0.21 -8.60
C THR A 104 10.39 -0.95 -7.61
N ASP A 105 9.23 -1.49 -7.44
CA ASP A 105 8.93 -2.46 -6.44
C ASP A 105 9.07 -3.91 -6.93
N LEU A 106 9.03 -4.85 -5.98
CA LEU A 106 9.11 -6.28 -6.21
C LEU A 106 7.93 -6.98 -5.54
N ALA A 107 7.22 -7.81 -6.30
CA ALA A 107 6.23 -8.72 -5.76
C ALA A 107 6.66 -10.18 -5.99
N PHE A 108 6.33 -11.04 -5.04
CA PHE A 108 6.72 -12.45 -5.06
C PHE A 108 5.50 -13.33 -4.81
N GLN A 109 5.38 -14.39 -5.59
CA GLN A 109 4.44 -15.48 -5.33
C GLN A 109 5.08 -16.80 -5.78
N ASP A 110 5.34 -17.70 -4.83
CA ASP A 110 6.07 -18.95 -5.06
C ASP A 110 7.43 -18.71 -5.76
N ASN A 111 7.61 -19.21 -6.97
CA ASN A 111 8.80 -19.01 -7.80
C ASN A 111 8.65 -17.89 -8.83
N LEU A 112 7.63 -17.07 -8.69
CA LEU A 112 7.40 -15.92 -9.56
C LEU A 112 7.88 -14.65 -8.87
N LEU A 113 8.71 -13.87 -9.58
CA LEU A 113 9.10 -12.51 -9.23
C LEU A 113 8.49 -11.56 -10.24
N ILE A 114 7.80 -10.53 -9.77
CA ILE A 114 7.33 -9.43 -10.60
C ILE A 114 8.13 -8.18 -10.22
N GLN A 115 8.78 -7.59 -11.22
CA GLN A 115 9.55 -6.36 -11.09
C GLN A 115 8.75 -5.22 -11.69
N GLY A 116 8.34 -4.27 -10.87
CA GLY A 116 7.75 -3.01 -11.29
C GLY A 116 8.76 -2.08 -11.96
N ASN A 117 8.27 -1.23 -12.84
CA ASN A 117 9.07 -0.24 -13.55
C ASN A 117 8.20 0.94 -13.98
N TYR A 118 8.76 2.13 -14.11
CA TYR A 118 8.04 3.32 -14.59
C TYR A 118 7.43 3.14 -15.99
N ASN A 119 7.89 2.14 -16.74
CA ASN A 119 7.44 1.84 -18.09
C ASN A 119 6.58 0.56 -18.21
N GLY A 120 6.23 -0.08 -17.06
CA GLY A 120 5.44 -1.30 -17.01
C GLY A 120 5.95 -2.29 -15.97
N PHE A 121 5.96 -3.58 -16.27
CA PHE A 121 6.50 -4.59 -15.36
C PHE A 121 7.13 -5.77 -16.12
N GLN A 122 7.97 -6.52 -15.41
CA GLN A 122 8.56 -7.76 -15.88
C GLN A 122 8.21 -8.90 -14.93
N MET A 123 8.10 -10.12 -15.45
CA MET A 123 7.88 -11.32 -14.67
C MET A 123 9.04 -12.30 -14.91
N TYR A 124 9.59 -12.82 -13.84
CA TYR A 124 10.74 -13.75 -13.86
C TYR A 124 10.39 -15.04 -13.15
N ASP A 125 10.78 -16.16 -13.72
CA ASP A 125 10.87 -17.44 -13.02
C ASP A 125 12.18 -17.46 -12.20
N ILE A 126 12.04 -17.57 -10.89
CA ILE A 126 13.13 -17.63 -9.91
C ILE A 126 13.25 -19.02 -9.25
N SER A 127 12.71 -20.07 -9.86
CA SER A 127 12.86 -21.46 -9.38
C SER A 127 14.33 -21.87 -9.21
N ASN A 128 15.21 -21.29 -10.04
CA ASN A 128 16.65 -21.30 -9.82
C ASN A 128 17.14 -19.86 -9.58
N PRO A 129 17.33 -19.42 -8.34
CA PRO A 129 17.72 -18.04 -8.05
C PRO A 129 19.13 -17.66 -8.57
N ALA A 130 19.96 -18.64 -8.94
CA ALA A 130 21.25 -18.39 -9.59
C ALA A 130 21.13 -18.18 -11.11
N ASP A 131 19.99 -18.49 -11.70
CA ASP A 131 19.71 -18.33 -13.13
C ASP A 131 18.24 -17.96 -13.37
N PRO A 132 17.81 -16.76 -12.90
CA PRO A 132 16.45 -16.28 -13.09
C PRO A 132 16.16 -16.09 -14.60
N THR A 133 14.98 -16.48 -15.05
CA THR A 133 14.61 -16.36 -16.45
C THR A 133 13.45 -15.41 -16.65
N LEU A 134 13.58 -14.48 -17.60
CA LEU A 134 12.50 -13.59 -17.99
C LEU A 134 11.38 -14.40 -18.66
N ALA A 135 10.20 -14.45 -18.02
CA ALA A 135 9.02 -15.09 -18.58
C ALA A 135 8.31 -14.14 -19.55
N VAL A 136 8.05 -12.91 -19.13
CA VAL A 136 7.38 -11.88 -19.94
C VAL A 136 7.72 -10.48 -19.48
N SER A 137 7.63 -9.50 -20.39
CA SER A 137 7.67 -8.07 -20.08
C SER A 137 6.45 -7.38 -20.68
N VAL A 138 5.79 -6.52 -19.89
CA VAL A 138 4.60 -5.77 -20.29
C VAL A 138 4.92 -4.30 -20.28
N VAL A 139 5.04 -3.69 -21.47
CA VAL A 139 5.23 -2.25 -21.60
C VAL A 139 3.88 -1.55 -21.42
N CYS A 140 3.77 -0.78 -20.36
CA CYS A 140 2.55 -0.05 -19.99
C CYS A 140 2.89 1.16 -19.12
N PRO A 141 3.34 2.28 -19.72
CA PRO A 141 3.81 3.44 -18.98
C PRO A 141 2.75 4.01 -18.04
N GLY A 142 3.18 4.47 -16.87
CA GLY A 142 2.27 5.08 -15.89
C GLY A 142 3.00 5.78 -14.75
N GLY A 143 4.33 5.69 -14.72
CA GLY A 143 5.18 6.15 -13.62
C GLY A 143 5.02 5.28 -12.38
N GLN A 144 5.91 5.39 -11.43
CA GLN A 144 6.10 4.53 -10.27
C GLN A 144 6.03 3.03 -10.61
N GLY A 145 4.86 2.49 -10.98
CA GLY A 145 4.76 1.10 -11.41
C GLY A 145 4.95 0.11 -10.27
N ASP A 146 4.59 0.52 -9.03
CA ASP A 146 4.49 -0.37 -7.89
C ASP A 146 3.58 -1.55 -8.21
N VAL A 147 3.99 -2.76 -7.85
CA VAL A 147 3.34 -4.01 -8.24
C VAL A 147 3.00 -4.88 -7.04
N SER A 148 1.86 -5.55 -7.13
CA SER A 148 1.47 -6.62 -6.21
C SER A 148 0.91 -7.80 -7.00
N VAL A 149 0.94 -9.00 -6.42
CA VAL A 149 0.41 -10.22 -7.02
C VAL A 149 -0.54 -10.94 -6.06
N PHE A 150 -1.65 -11.44 -6.58
CA PHE A 150 -2.59 -12.27 -5.85
C PHE A 150 -3.21 -13.30 -6.79
N GLY A 151 -2.87 -14.57 -6.62
CA GLY A 151 -3.26 -15.62 -7.56
C GLY A 151 -2.79 -15.30 -8.98
N ASP A 152 -3.72 -15.31 -9.92
CA ASP A 152 -3.45 -14.99 -11.32
C ASP A 152 -3.58 -13.50 -11.66
N LEU A 153 -3.62 -12.63 -10.66
CA LEU A 153 -3.78 -11.19 -10.86
C LEU A 153 -2.52 -10.43 -10.44
N VAL A 154 -2.06 -9.55 -11.33
CA VAL A 154 -1.04 -8.54 -11.03
C VAL A 154 -1.71 -7.17 -10.98
N VAL A 155 -1.52 -6.46 -9.89
CA VAL A 155 -1.94 -5.06 -9.74
C VAL A 155 -0.75 -4.16 -9.96
N MET A 156 -0.92 -3.07 -10.72
CA MET A 156 0.13 -2.09 -11.00
C MET A 156 -0.37 -0.67 -10.77
N SER A 157 0.38 0.10 -10.02
CA SER A 157 0.14 1.52 -9.76
C SER A 157 0.46 2.41 -10.96
N ALA A 158 -0.36 3.45 -11.16
CA ALA A 158 -0.14 4.49 -12.16
C ALA A 158 -0.43 5.88 -11.56
N GLN A 159 0.54 6.79 -11.57
CA GLN A 159 0.38 8.14 -11.00
C GLN A 159 0.77 9.28 -11.94
N GLU A 160 1.61 9.01 -12.94
CA GLU A 160 2.09 10.06 -13.83
C GLU A 160 1.02 10.50 -14.85
N THR A 161 1.16 11.72 -15.34
CA THR A 161 0.22 12.31 -16.31
C THR A 161 0.36 11.71 -17.71
N ARG A 162 1.43 10.95 -17.99
CA ARG A 162 1.66 10.30 -19.28
C ARG A 162 0.97 8.95 -19.43
N GLY A 163 0.51 8.33 -18.33
CA GLY A 163 -0.16 7.03 -18.37
C GLY A 163 -1.43 7.07 -19.22
N ARG A 164 -1.65 6.03 -20.05
CA ARG A 164 -2.83 5.86 -20.91
C ARG A 164 -3.61 4.62 -20.51
N LEU A 165 -4.91 4.65 -20.71
CA LEU A 165 -5.78 3.48 -20.44
C LEU A 165 -5.41 2.25 -21.28
N ASP A 166 -4.93 2.47 -22.49
CA ASP A 166 -4.56 1.43 -23.47
C ASP A 166 -3.09 1.02 -23.41
N CYS A 167 -2.34 1.44 -22.38
CA CYS A 167 -0.89 1.23 -22.26
C CYS A 167 -0.05 1.85 -23.40
N GLY A 168 -0.59 2.78 -24.17
CA GLY A 168 0.13 3.46 -25.26
C GLY A 168 1.38 4.20 -24.75
N VAL A 169 2.48 4.11 -25.52
CA VAL A 169 3.79 4.70 -25.17
C VAL A 169 3.93 6.17 -25.54
N GLU A 170 3.03 6.68 -26.38
CA GLU A 170 3.01 8.07 -26.86
C GLU A 170 2.66 9.08 -25.73
N GLY A 171 2.10 8.57 -24.63
CA GLY A 171 1.67 9.40 -23.53
C GLY A 171 0.39 10.20 -23.80
N VAL A 172 0.13 11.22 -22.96
CA VAL A 172 -1.05 12.10 -23.06
C VAL A 172 -0.56 13.54 -23.06
N ALA A 173 -0.77 14.24 -24.17
CA ALA A 173 -0.30 15.62 -24.35
C ALA A 173 -1.26 16.65 -23.70
N ASP A 174 -2.56 16.40 -23.74
CA ASP A 174 -3.57 17.33 -23.24
C ASP A 174 -3.57 17.41 -21.71
N SER A 175 -3.83 18.59 -21.17
CA SER A 175 -3.94 18.81 -19.72
C SER A 175 -5.16 18.08 -19.12
N ILE A 176 -6.21 17.91 -19.90
CA ILE A 176 -7.44 17.16 -19.56
C ILE A 176 -7.66 16.12 -20.64
N SER A 177 -7.74 14.84 -20.28
CA SER A 177 -7.90 13.76 -21.25
C SER A 177 -8.60 12.55 -20.65
N ALA A 178 -9.63 12.07 -21.33
CA ALA A 178 -10.32 10.83 -20.98
C ALA A 178 -9.45 9.57 -21.18
N GLU A 179 -8.37 9.67 -21.97
CA GLU A 179 -7.44 8.57 -22.18
C GLU A 179 -6.40 8.42 -21.08
N ARG A 180 -6.28 9.44 -20.19
CA ARG A 180 -5.28 9.39 -19.12
C ARG A 180 -5.65 8.36 -18.07
N MET A 181 -4.66 7.51 -17.75
CA MET A 181 -4.74 6.55 -16.65
C MET A 181 -3.96 7.04 -15.43
N ARG A 182 -4.65 7.15 -14.30
CA ARG A 182 -4.05 7.36 -12.98
C ARG A 182 -4.90 6.64 -11.93
N GLY A 183 -4.31 5.69 -11.23
CA GLY A 183 -4.96 4.78 -10.28
C GLY A 183 -4.27 3.44 -10.31
N VAL A 184 -5.02 2.35 -10.33
CA VAL A 184 -4.47 0.99 -10.42
C VAL A 184 -4.96 0.25 -11.66
N ARG A 185 -4.08 -0.53 -12.25
CA ARG A 185 -4.36 -1.46 -13.35
C ARG A 185 -4.36 -2.86 -12.79
N ILE A 186 -5.22 -3.72 -13.31
CA ILE A 186 -5.25 -5.13 -12.96
C ILE A 186 -5.02 -5.93 -14.23
N PHE A 187 -4.03 -6.82 -14.20
CA PHE A 187 -3.70 -7.71 -15.28
C PHE A 187 -4.03 -9.14 -14.87
N ASP A 188 -4.67 -9.89 -15.76
CA ASP A 188 -4.77 -11.34 -15.68
C ASP A 188 -3.48 -11.93 -16.28
N VAL A 189 -2.78 -12.72 -15.50
CA VAL A 189 -1.52 -13.39 -15.85
C VAL A 189 -1.64 -14.91 -15.80
N SER A 190 -2.85 -15.45 -15.81
CA SER A 190 -3.10 -16.90 -15.88
C SER A 190 -2.44 -17.55 -17.10
N ASP A 191 -2.36 -16.82 -18.20
CA ASP A 191 -1.44 -17.10 -19.31
C ASP A 191 -0.24 -16.14 -19.23
N MET A 192 0.85 -16.56 -18.61
CA MET A 192 2.07 -15.76 -18.47
C MET A 192 2.70 -15.34 -19.80
N ASN A 193 2.37 -16.01 -20.91
CA ASN A 193 2.85 -15.61 -22.24
C ASN A 193 2.02 -14.48 -22.85
N ASN A 194 0.84 -14.20 -22.30
CA ASN A 194 -0.09 -13.20 -22.83
C ASN A 194 -0.86 -12.46 -21.71
N PRO A 195 -0.17 -11.73 -20.84
CA PRO A 195 -0.82 -10.93 -19.82
C PRO A 195 -1.84 -9.95 -20.40
N ALA A 196 -3.04 -9.90 -19.82
CA ALA A 196 -4.12 -9.06 -20.31
C ALA A 196 -4.57 -8.05 -19.25
N GLN A 197 -4.62 -6.74 -19.58
CA GLN A 197 -5.24 -5.76 -18.71
C GLN A 197 -6.75 -6.01 -18.65
N VAL A 198 -7.27 -6.43 -17.49
CA VAL A 198 -8.68 -6.73 -17.27
C VAL A 198 -9.44 -5.60 -16.63
N ALA A 199 -8.74 -4.72 -15.88
CA ALA A 199 -9.34 -3.51 -15.29
C ALA A 199 -8.34 -2.34 -15.25
N ALA A 200 -8.91 -1.12 -15.24
CA ALA A 200 -8.19 0.12 -15.04
C ALA A 200 -9.05 1.03 -14.14
N VAL A 201 -8.81 0.98 -12.83
CA VAL A 201 -9.58 1.75 -11.85
C VAL A 201 -8.94 3.11 -11.68
N GLN A 202 -9.68 4.15 -12.09
CA GLN A 202 -9.24 5.54 -12.03
C GLN A 202 -9.40 6.11 -10.63
N SER A 203 -8.41 6.84 -10.15
CA SER A 203 -8.45 7.55 -8.88
C SER A 203 -8.20 9.06 -9.05
N CYS A 204 -8.61 9.85 -8.06
CA CYS A 204 -8.43 11.30 -8.12
C CYS A 204 -6.97 11.73 -8.03
N ARG A 205 -6.10 10.95 -7.39
CA ARG A 205 -4.70 11.30 -7.14
C ARG A 205 -3.70 10.33 -7.78
N GLY A 206 -4.18 9.35 -8.56
CA GLY A 206 -3.34 8.26 -9.01
C GLY A 206 -2.93 7.34 -7.85
N SER A 207 -2.09 6.39 -8.14
CA SER A 207 -1.50 5.48 -7.17
C SER A 207 0.01 5.54 -7.28
N HIS A 208 0.68 5.96 -6.20
CA HIS A 208 2.13 5.88 -6.05
C HIS A 208 2.50 4.46 -5.65
N THR A 209 1.97 4.04 -4.51
CA THR A 209 1.92 2.67 -4.05
C THR A 209 0.47 2.27 -3.84
N HIS A 210 0.21 0.97 -3.77
CA HIS A 210 -1.07 0.41 -3.40
C HIS A 210 -0.85 -0.80 -2.49
N THR A 211 -1.89 -1.20 -1.78
CA THR A 211 -1.80 -2.34 -0.86
C THR A 211 -2.93 -3.30 -1.12
N ILE A 212 -2.63 -4.57 -1.41
CA ILE A 212 -3.65 -5.62 -1.43
C ILE A 212 -4.02 -5.96 0.02
N VAL A 213 -5.33 -5.96 0.28
CA VAL A 213 -5.91 -6.35 1.56
C VAL A 213 -6.89 -7.48 1.32
N THR A 214 -6.68 -8.58 2.03
CA THR A 214 -7.57 -9.75 1.99
C THR A 214 -8.39 -9.83 3.26
N ASP A 215 -9.61 -10.35 3.15
CA ASP A 215 -10.43 -10.73 4.28
C ASP A 215 -10.39 -12.25 4.41
N PRO A 216 -9.89 -12.82 5.51
CA PRO A 216 -9.92 -14.28 5.71
C PRO A 216 -11.32 -14.89 5.69
N ALA A 217 -12.37 -14.07 5.89
CA ALA A 217 -13.77 -14.49 5.83
C ALA A 217 -14.42 -14.32 4.44
N ASP A 218 -13.77 -13.58 3.51
CA ASP A 218 -14.25 -13.33 2.14
C ASP A 218 -13.25 -13.89 1.12
N SER A 219 -13.53 -15.07 0.61
CA SER A 219 -12.71 -15.70 -0.45
C SER A 219 -13.14 -15.30 -1.87
N GLU A 220 -14.18 -14.49 -2.02
CA GLU A 220 -14.70 -14.09 -3.33
C GLU A 220 -14.11 -12.76 -3.83
N ASN A 221 -13.55 -11.96 -2.91
CA ASN A 221 -13.04 -10.64 -3.22
C ASN A 221 -11.64 -10.43 -2.65
N MET A 222 -10.87 -9.55 -3.29
CA MET A 222 -9.75 -8.85 -2.68
C MET A 222 -10.01 -7.35 -2.70
N TYR A 223 -9.30 -6.62 -1.85
CA TYR A 223 -9.39 -5.17 -1.77
C TYR A 223 -8.04 -4.54 -2.07
N ILE A 224 -8.05 -3.35 -2.66
CA ILE A 224 -6.84 -2.59 -2.93
C ILE A 224 -7.02 -1.21 -2.30
N TYR A 225 -6.07 -0.82 -1.43
CA TYR A 225 -6.01 0.53 -0.89
C TYR A 225 -5.12 1.39 -1.77
N ILE A 226 -5.68 2.49 -2.27
CA ILE A 226 -4.94 3.51 -3.02
C ILE A 226 -4.72 4.69 -2.08
N GLN A 227 -3.45 4.99 -1.78
CA GLN A 227 -3.07 6.00 -0.80
C GLN A 227 -2.99 7.41 -1.39
N GLY A 228 -2.80 7.54 -2.69
CA GLY A 228 -2.85 8.78 -3.47
C GLY A 228 -1.82 9.83 -3.10
N THR A 229 -0.72 9.96 -3.86
CA THR A 229 0.35 10.92 -3.56
C THR A 229 0.49 12.04 -4.56
N SER A 230 -0.05 11.88 -5.75
CA SER A 230 0.02 12.87 -6.81
C SER A 230 -0.93 14.05 -6.58
N ARG A 231 -0.80 15.08 -7.42
CA ARG A 231 -1.76 16.18 -7.48
C ARG A 231 -3.14 15.66 -7.86
N VAL A 232 -4.17 16.24 -7.24
CA VAL A 232 -5.56 15.92 -7.57
C VAL A 232 -5.84 16.29 -9.03
N ARG A 233 -6.53 15.39 -9.74
CA ARG A 233 -7.00 15.63 -11.11
C ARG A 233 -8.12 16.67 -11.10
N PRO A 234 -8.25 17.49 -12.16
CA PRO A 234 -9.39 18.37 -12.29
C PRO A 234 -10.70 17.57 -12.47
N GLY A 235 -11.79 18.08 -11.93
CA GLY A 235 -13.12 17.46 -12.03
C GLY A 235 -13.62 17.28 -13.47
N GLU A 236 -13.09 18.07 -14.41
CA GLU A 236 -13.37 17.96 -15.84
C GLU A 236 -12.69 16.71 -16.46
N GLU A 237 -11.60 16.22 -15.88
CA GLU A 237 -10.93 14.99 -16.32
C GLU A 237 -11.54 13.76 -15.65
N LEU A 238 -11.84 13.85 -14.36
CA LEU A 238 -12.49 12.78 -13.62
C LEU A 238 -13.52 13.39 -12.66
N ALA A 239 -14.79 13.15 -12.94
CA ALA A 239 -15.88 13.67 -12.14
C ALA A 239 -15.77 13.26 -10.66
N GLY A 240 -16.09 14.18 -9.75
CA GLY A 240 -15.99 13.95 -8.31
C GLY A 240 -14.62 14.21 -7.70
N CYS A 241 -13.59 14.57 -8.48
CA CYS A 241 -12.30 14.96 -7.98
C CYS A 241 -12.27 16.46 -7.63
N SER A 242 -11.85 16.77 -6.42
CA SER A 242 -11.56 18.12 -5.95
C SER A 242 -10.28 18.15 -5.14
N GLY A 243 -9.43 19.15 -5.36
CA GLY A 243 -8.22 19.44 -4.59
C GLY A 243 -8.43 20.53 -3.54
N GLY A 244 -9.68 20.81 -3.15
CA GLY A 244 -10.00 21.76 -2.10
C GLY A 244 -9.39 21.40 -0.74
N GLY A 245 -9.33 22.38 0.16
CA GLY A 245 -8.86 22.19 1.54
C GLY A 245 -9.83 21.38 2.41
N PRO A 246 -9.60 21.34 3.74
CA PRO A 246 -10.42 20.57 4.68
C PRO A 246 -11.90 20.97 4.71
N ASP A 247 -12.22 22.23 4.33
CA ASP A 247 -13.60 22.74 4.27
C ASP A 247 -14.39 22.26 3.03
N ASP A 248 -13.70 21.64 2.06
CA ASP A 248 -14.35 21.09 0.88
C ASP A 248 -14.80 19.64 1.16
N PRO A 249 -16.13 19.37 1.21
CA PRO A 249 -16.63 18.02 1.49
C PRO A 249 -16.27 17.00 0.40
N ASN A 250 -15.91 17.47 -0.80
CA ASN A 250 -15.56 16.64 -1.95
C ASN A 250 -14.05 16.46 -2.14
N THR A 251 -13.25 17.03 -1.22
CA THR A 251 -11.79 16.94 -1.37
C THR A 251 -11.29 15.51 -1.49
N ALA A 252 -10.40 15.28 -2.44
CA ALA A 252 -9.67 14.01 -2.59
C ALA A 252 -8.45 13.91 -1.65
N LEU A 253 -8.17 14.97 -0.88
CA LEU A 253 -7.20 14.96 0.20
C LEU A 253 -7.81 14.31 1.45
N PHE A 254 -6.96 13.92 2.39
CA PHE A 254 -7.36 13.38 3.70
C PHE A 254 -8.17 12.08 3.65
N ARG A 255 -7.99 11.27 2.61
CA ARG A 255 -8.65 9.98 2.44
C ARG A 255 -7.74 8.99 1.71
N ILE A 256 -8.09 7.72 1.79
CA ILE A 256 -7.66 6.70 0.84
C ILE A 256 -8.85 6.29 -0.03
N GLU A 257 -8.61 5.54 -1.10
CA GLU A 257 -9.66 4.98 -1.95
C GLU A 257 -9.56 3.46 -1.87
N VAL A 258 -10.69 2.81 -1.55
CA VAL A 258 -10.79 1.37 -1.39
C VAL A 258 -11.42 0.78 -2.64
N VAL A 259 -10.65 -0.01 -3.38
CA VAL A 259 -11.12 -0.74 -4.56
C VAL A 259 -11.51 -2.15 -4.13
N LYS A 260 -12.67 -2.61 -4.53
CA LYS A 260 -13.10 -4.01 -4.41
C LYS A 260 -12.91 -4.71 -5.75
N VAL A 261 -12.29 -5.87 -5.72
CA VAL A 261 -12.02 -6.69 -6.90
C VAL A 261 -12.68 -8.05 -6.72
N PRO A 262 -13.80 -8.32 -7.41
CA PRO A 262 -14.39 -9.64 -7.43
C PRO A 262 -13.47 -10.63 -8.15
N LEU A 263 -12.99 -11.68 -7.48
CA LEU A 263 -12.02 -12.62 -8.05
C LEU A 263 -12.56 -13.43 -9.24
N ALA A 264 -13.87 -13.69 -9.26
CA ALA A 264 -14.53 -14.37 -10.38
C ALA A 264 -14.70 -13.47 -11.63
N ASN A 265 -14.60 -12.15 -11.48
CA ASN A 265 -14.72 -11.17 -12.54
C ASN A 265 -13.91 -9.91 -12.21
N PRO A 266 -12.57 -9.97 -12.30
CA PRO A 266 -11.70 -8.83 -11.95
C PRO A 266 -11.96 -7.57 -12.78
N GLY A 267 -12.55 -7.72 -13.96
CA GLY A 267 -12.97 -6.60 -14.80
C GLY A 267 -14.07 -5.71 -14.19
N ALA A 268 -14.75 -6.19 -13.15
CA ALA A 268 -15.74 -5.43 -12.39
C ALA A 268 -15.14 -4.69 -11.17
N ALA A 269 -13.82 -4.55 -11.10
CA ALA A 269 -13.16 -3.81 -10.03
C ALA A 269 -13.62 -2.34 -9.99
N GLU A 270 -14.00 -1.86 -8.81
CA GLU A 270 -14.49 -0.49 -8.62
C GLU A 270 -14.13 0.08 -7.24
N ILE A 271 -14.09 1.41 -7.12
CA ILE A 271 -13.95 2.07 -5.83
C ILE A 271 -15.28 1.96 -5.08
N VAL A 272 -15.26 1.27 -3.94
CA VAL A 272 -16.46 1.05 -3.10
C VAL A 272 -16.52 1.97 -1.90
N ASN A 273 -15.39 2.52 -1.44
CA ASN A 273 -15.33 3.42 -0.30
C ASN A 273 -14.16 4.41 -0.41
N MET A 274 -14.29 5.54 0.29
CA MET A 274 -13.27 6.60 0.38
C MET A 274 -13.14 7.09 1.82
N PRO A 275 -12.67 6.25 2.76
CA PRO A 275 -12.65 6.55 4.19
C PRO A 275 -11.70 7.70 4.51
N ARG A 276 -12.17 8.59 5.40
CA ARG A 276 -11.47 9.80 5.86
C ARG A 276 -10.54 9.45 7.04
N ILE A 277 -9.55 8.59 6.82
CA ILE A 277 -8.68 8.04 7.86
C ILE A 277 -7.81 9.08 8.60
N PHE A 278 -7.72 10.30 8.07
CA PHE A 278 -6.97 11.41 8.68
C PHE A 278 -7.86 12.35 9.49
N ALA A 279 -9.20 12.16 9.51
CA ALA A 279 -10.09 12.95 10.32
C ALA A 279 -9.87 12.68 11.81
N ASP A 280 -10.02 13.73 12.64
CA ASP A 280 -10.06 13.57 14.11
C ASP A 280 -11.44 13.07 14.59
N GLU A 281 -11.56 12.83 15.89
CA GLU A 281 -12.81 12.39 16.53
C GLU A 281 -13.96 13.42 16.40
N GLN A 282 -13.65 14.68 16.14
CA GLN A 282 -14.60 15.75 15.91
C GLN A 282 -15.02 15.84 14.43
N GLY A 283 -14.42 15.04 13.55
CA GLY A 283 -14.72 15.01 12.12
C GLY A 283 -13.95 16.04 11.29
N ASN A 284 -12.93 16.72 11.85
CA ASN A 284 -12.06 17.60 11.08
C ASN A 284 -11.19 16.75 10.14
N LEU A 285 -11.31 16.94 8.84
CA LEU A 285 -10.64 16.09 7.84
C LEU A 285 -9.12 16.13 7.95
N ALA A 286 -8.55 17.30 8.27
CA ALA A 286 -7.12 17.49 8.52
C ALA A 286 -6.79 17.36 10.02
N GLY A 287 -7.29 16.34 10.68
CA GLY A 287 -7.17 16.16 12.14
C GLY A 287 -5.80 15.71 12.63
N LEU A 288 -4.88 15.33 11.71
CA LEU A 288 -3.50 14.92 12.04
C LEU A 288 -2.52 16.08 11.85
N TRP A 289 -1.25 15.77 11.62
CA TRP A 289 -0.21 16.80 11.50
C TRP A 289 -0.50 17.84 10.42
N GLN A 290 -0.44 19.11 10.79
CA GLN A 290 -0.81 20.23 9.91
C GLN A 290 0.33 20.72 9.01
N GLY A 291 1.51 20.13 9.14
CA GLY A 291 2.71 20.54 8.41
C GLY A 291 3.55 21.56 9.21
N GLY A 292 4.78 21.73 8.79
CA GLY A 292 5.78 22.59 9.42
C GLY A 292 6.79 21.80 10.24
N ASP A 293 7.47 22.46 11.15
CA ASP A 293 8.38 21.86 12.12
C ASP A 293 7.70 21.66 13.49
N HIS A 294 8.26 20.78 14.31
CA HIS A 294 7.79 20.50 15.66
C HIS A 294 8.44 21.42 16.72
N GLY A 295 9.22 22.40 16.29
CA GLY A 295 9.96 23.35 17.11
C GLY A 295 11.40 23.54 16.63
N GLU A 296 12.16 24.36 17.38
CA GLU A 296 13.55 24.67 17.03
C GLU A 296 14.41 23.40 17.00
N GLY A 297 15.15 23.20 15.91
CA GLY A 297 16.07 22.08 15.73
C GLY A 297 15.40 20.78 15.27
N THR A 298 14.10 20.79 14.98
CA THR A 298 13.37 19.62 14.47
C THR A 298 13.28 19.61 12.96
N GLN A 299 12.83 18.50 12.39
CA GLN A 299 12.55 18.39 10.97
C GLN A 299 11.23 19.07 10.60
N SER A 300 11.17 19.59 9.37
CA SER A 300 9.91 20.05 8.78
C SER A 300 9.29 18.94 7.96
N SER A 301 8.05 18.58 8.27
CA SER A 301 7.30 17.59 7.53
C SER A 301 6.03 18.17 6.92
N ARG A 302 5.52 17.53 5.87
CA ARG A 302 4.30 17.98 5.19
C ARG A 302 3.06 17.66 6.01
N MET A 303 1.98 18.40 5.74
CA MET A 303 0.65 18.08 6.26
C MET A 303 0.28 16.62 5.91
N THR A 304 -0.31 15.92 6.88
CA THR A 304 -0.80 14.56 6.69
C THR A 304 -2.12 14.56 5.93
N ASN A 305 -2.04 14.40 4.62
CA ASN A 305 -3.19 14.35 3.72
C ASN A 305 -3.15 13.18 2.73
N GLN A 306 -2.20 12.28 2.90
CA GLN A 306 -1.93 11.09 2.08
C GLN A 306 -1.02 10.15 2.85
N CYS A 307 -0.96 8.88 2.45
CA CYS A 307 0.11 7.98 2.85
C CYS A 307 1.06 7.77 1.67
N HIS A 308 2.35 7.59 1.97
CA HIS A 308 3.29 7.08 0.98
C HIS A 308 3.04 5.58 0.83
N ASP A 309 2.99 4.87 1.95
CA ASP A 309 2.85 3.43 1.98
C ASP A 309 1.91 2.96 3.09
N ILE A 310 1.20 1.86 2.84
CA ILE A 310 0.41 1.13 3.84
C ILE A 310 0.81 -0.33 3.73
N THR A 311 1.13 -0.96 4.84
CA THR A 311 1.40 -2.40 4.91
C THR A 311 0.29 -3.09 5.69
N ALA A 312 -0.44 -4.00 5.04
CA ALA A 312 -1.50 -4.76 5.67
C ALA A 312 -0.97 -6.03 6.34
N TYR A 313 -1.53 -6.36 7.51
CA TYR A 313 -1.35 -7.65 8.17
C TYR A 313 -2.74 -8.26 8.45
N PRO A 314 -3.39 -8.86 7.43
CA PRO A 314 -4.76 -9.36 7.54
C PRO A 314 -4.94 -10.39 8.67
N GLY A 315 -3.91 -11.20 8.95
CA GLY A 315 -3.94 -12.23 9.99
C GLY A 315 -4.23 -11.71 11.40
N ILE A 316 -3.99 -10.41 11.65
CA ILE A 316 -4.31 -9.75 12.93
C ILE A 316 -5.32 -8.60 12.76
N GLY A 317 -5.85 -8.39 11.55
CA GLY A 317 -6.83 -7.35 11.24
C GLY A 317 -6.27 -5.92 11.29
N LEU A 318 -4.97 -5.72 11.10
CA LEU A 318 -4.31 -4.42 11.22
C LEU A 318 -3.54 -4.04 9.95
N ALA A 319 -3.43 -2.73 9.72
CA ALA A 319 -2.50 -2.18 8.74
C ALA A 319 -1.75 -0.97 9.33
N GLY A 320 -0.46 -0.86 9.01
CA GLY A 320 0.38 0.28 9.36
C GLY A 320 0.50 1.21 8.16
N GLY A 321 0.27 2.51 8.34
CA GLY A 321 0.41 3.50 7.27
C GLY A 321 1.46 4.55 7.60
N ALA A 322 2.37 4.81 6.68
CA ALA A 322 3.34 5.89 6.75
C ALA A 322 2.83 7.06 5.90
N CYS A 323 2.42 8.14 6.56
CA CYS A 323 1.52 9.12 5.96
C CYS A 323 2.05 10.55 6.11
N SER A 324 3.07 10.92 5.34
CA SER A 324 3.65 12.26 5.30
C SER A 324 4.18 12.76 6.66
N GLY A 325 3.32 13.22 7.56
CA GLY A 325 3.67 13.74 8.89
C GLY A 325 3.36 12.80 10.05
N ASN A 326 2.75 11.65 9.80
CA ASN A 326 2.34 10.68 10.83
C ASN A 326 2.56 9.24 10.39
N GLY A 327 2.91 8.38 11.35
CA GLY A 327 2.59 6.97 11.29
C GLY A 327 1.18 6.72 11.82
N ILE A 328 0.41 5.85 11.19
CA ILE A 328 -0.95 5.49 11.62
C ILE A 328 -1.12 3.98 11.72
N LEU A 329 -2.07 3.56 12.54
CA LEU A 329 -2.52 2.17 12.60
C LEU A 329 -4.00 2.13 12.25
N LEU A 330 -4.35 1.23 11.33
CA LEU A 330 -5.72 1.01 10.87
C LEU A 330 -6.22 -0.35 11.34
N ASP A 331 -7.47 -0.41 11.79
CA ASP A 331 -8.26 -1.62 11.87
C ASP A 331 -8.80 -1.92 10.46
N ILE A 332 -8.45 -3.07 9.93
CA ILE A 332 -8.85 -3.59 8.62
C ILE A 332 -9.67 -4.87 8.73
N SER A 333 -10.26 -5.15 9.90
CA SER A 333 -11.16 -6.31 10.11
C SER A 333 -12.35 -6.29 9.15
N ASN A 334 -12.74 -5.10 8.68
CA ASN A 334 -13.58 -4.92 7.51
C ASN A 334 -12.76 -4.15 6.46
N PRO A 335 -12.15 -4.83 5.47
CA PRO A 335 -11.29 -4.18 4.49
C PRO A 335 -12.00 -3.15 3.62
N GLU A 336 -13.31 -3.27 3.44
CA GLU A 336 -14.11 -2.27 2.71
C GLU A 336 -14.24 -0.95 3.48
N SER A 337 -14.07 -0.97 4.80
CA SER A 337 -14.27 0.20 5.66
C SER A 337 -13.21 0.29 6.76
N PRO A 338 -11.93 0.50 6.40
CA PRO A 338 -10.87 0.62 7.39
C PRO A 338 -11.06 1.85 8.28
N THR A 339 -10.68 1.73 9.55
CA THR A 339 -10.76 2.81 10.53
C THR A 339 -9.42 3.04 11.22
N ARG A 340 -9.03 4.31 11.42
CA ARG A 340 -7.81 4.62 12.16
C ARG A 340 -8.02 4.38 13.66
N VAL A 341 -7.12 3.58 14.26
CA VAL A 341 -7.15 3.24 15.69
C VAL A 341 -6.02 3.86 16.48
N ALA A 342 -4.95 4.31 15.83
CA ALA A 342 -3.84 5.03 16.46
C ALA A 342 -3.07 5.87 15.45
N GLU A 343 -2.35 6.89 15.97
CA GLU A 343 -1.37 7.67 15.21
C GLU A 343 -0.18 8.02 16.08
N VAL A 344 0.94 8.31 15.43
CA VAL A 344 2.18 8.78 16.05
C VAL A 344 2.84 9.83 15.16
N SER A 345 3.54 10.77 15.75
CA SER A 345 4.43 11.71 15.06
C SER A 345 5.80 11.69 15.72
N ASP A 346 6.84 12.03 14.97
CA ASP A 346 8.21 12.14 15.45
C ASP A 346 8.82 13.46 14.94
N PRO A 347 9.38 14.31 15.82
CA PRO A 347 9.94 15.58 15.42
C PRO A 347 11.21 15.47 14.56
N ASN A 348 11.81 14.29 14.46
CA ASN A 348 13.01 14.06 13.67
C ASN A 348 12.68 13.50 12.27
N PHE A 349 11.43 13.09 12.02
CA PHE A 349 11.02 12.60 10.71
C PHE A 349 10.72 13.75 9.76
N ALA A 350 11.33 13.72 8.58
CA ALA A 350 11.04 14.65 7.49
C ALA A 350 9.85 14.17 6.64
N TYR A 351 9.73 12.86 6.43
CA TYR A 351 8.66 12.27 5.66
C TYR A 351 8.42 10.80 6.04
N TRP A 352 7.27 10.49 6.61
CA TRP A 352 6.90 9.11 6.94
C TRP A 352 6.68 8.32 5.66
N HIS A 353 7.57 7.34 5.40
CA HIS A 353 7.74 6.70 4.11
C HIS A 353 7.16 5.29 4.05
N SER A 354 7.61 4.37 4.90
CA SER A 354 7.09 3.00 4.95
C SER A 354 6.79 2.54 6.37
N ALA A 355 5.94 1.53 6.47
CA ALA A 355 5.58 0.87 7.71
C ALA A 355 5.75 -0.64 7.54
N THR A 356 6.34 -1.32 8.52
CA THR A 356 6.57 -2.77 8.45
C THR A 356 6.28 -3.42 9.79
N PHE A 357 5.49 -4.49 9.79
CA PHE A 357 5.26 -5.30 10.97
C PHE A 357 6.41 -6.31 11.18
N ASN A 358 6.70 -6.61 12.45
CA ASN A 358 7.45 -7.82 12.73
C ASN A 358 6.57 -9.06 12.50
N ASN A 359 7.18 -10.25 12.46
CA ASN A 359 6.47 -11.50 12.18
C ASN A 359 5.36 -11.83 13.21
N ASP A 360 5.51 -11.37 14.45
CA ASP A 360 4.51 -11.58 15.50
C ASP A 360 3.36 -10.56 15.45
N GLY A 361 3.48 -9.51 14.62
CA GLY A 361 2.47 -8.45 14.47
C GLY A 361 2.30 -7.56 15.70
N ASP A 362 3.27 -7.54 16.61
CA ASP A 362 3.20 -6.77 17.85
C ASP A 362 4.10 -5.53 17.85
N VAL A 363 4.87 -5.33 16.79
CA VAL A 363 5.73 -4.16 16.55
C VAL A 363 5.54 -3.66 15.13
N VAL A 364 5.38 -2.35 14.98
CA VAL A 364 5.44 -1.66 13.69
C VAL A 364 6.69 -0.78 13.67
N VAL A 365 7.49 -0.93 12.62
CA VAL A 365 8.64 -0.06 12.33
C VAL A 365 8.25 0.90 11.24
N PHE A 366 8.42 2.19 11.50
CA PHE A 366 8.26 3.23 10.48
C PHE A 366 9.63 3.72 10.03
N THR A 367 9.73 4.12 8.76
CA THR A 367 10.95 4.69 8.18
C THR A 367 10.73 6.12 7.77
N ASP A 368 11.81 6.91 7.82
CA ASP A 368 11.87 8.28 7.32
C ASP A 368 12.52 8.31 5.93
N GLU A 369 11.88 8.95 4.97
CA GLU A 369 12.51 9.33 3.72
C GLU A 369 12.99 10.77 3.82
N TRP A 370 14.22 10.94 4.23
CA TRP A 370 14.85 12.24 4.43
C TRP A 370 14.56 13.20 3.27
N GLY A 371 13.81 14.26 3.58
CA GLY A 371 13.43 15.29 2.61
C GLY A 371 12.51 14.83 1.49
N GLY A 372 11.75 13.74 1.67
CA GLY A 372 10.81 13.23 0.69
C GLY A 372 11.48 12.82 -0.62
N GLY A 373 12.61 12.11 -0.54
CA GLY A 373 13.34 11.56 -1.67
C GLY A 373 14.15 12.58 -2.51
N SER A 374 13.95 13.87 -2.29
CA SER A 374 14.58 14.94 -3.08
C SER A 374 15.58 15.80 -2.30
N ALA A 375 15.61 15.64 -0.98
CA ALA A 375 16.52 16.44 -0.14
C ALA A 375 17.95 15.92 -0.13
N PRO A 376 18.86 16.68 0.46
CA PRO A 376 20.27 16.29 0.54
C PRO A 376 20.39 14.96 1.28
N ARG A 377 21.19 14.09 0.75
CA ARG A 377 21.58 12.83 1.37
C ARG A 377 22.39 13.10 2.62
N CYS A 378 22.43 12.16 3.55
CA CYS A 378 23.33 12.19 4.69
C CYS A 378 24.75 12.50 4.22
N ARG A 379 25.38 13.50 4.82
CA ARG A 379 26.77 13.92 4.53
C ARG A 379 27.62 13.60 5.76
N ALA A 380 28.91 13.37 5.53
CA ALA A 380 29.85 13.19 6.64
C ALA A 380 29.91 14.41 7.59
N SER A 381 29.41 15.57 7.14
CA SER A 381 29.31 16.80 7.95
C SER A 381 28.01 16.94 8.72
N ASP A 382 27.02 16.08 8.47
CA ASP A 382 25.74 16.15 9.16
C ASP A 382 25.92 15.68 10.60
N PRO A 383 25.26 16.31 11.58
CA PRO A 383 25.37 15.87 12.97
C PRO A 383 24.81 14.43 13.10
N ALA A 384 25.50 13.64 13.91
CA ALA A 384 24.99 12.35 14.33
C ALA A 384 23.86 12.60 15.36
N THR A 385 22.61 12.51 14.92
CA THR A 385 21.43 12.70 15.79
C THR A 385 20.69 11.38 15.98
#